data_f7c8fe0deb7b509ca685e855048b8fcb
#
_entry.id   f7c8fe0deb7b509ca685e855048b8fcb
#
_cell.length_a   1.000
_cell.length_b   1.000
_cell.length_c   1.000
_cell.angle_alpha   90.00
_cell.angle_beta   90.00
_cell.angle_gamma   90.00
#
_symmetry.space_group_name_H-M   'P 1'
#
loop_
_entity.id
_entity.type
_entity.pdbx_description
1 polymer ?
#
loop_
_entity_poly.entity_id
_entity_poly.type
_entity_poly.pdbx_seq_one_letter_code
_entity_poly.pdbx_strand_id
1 'polypeptide(L)'
;MNPNTFSSKGITMPCRFLFSAFFVALFLLSTQVVKASRGSEVLPDSIPISALGKFHIQGIAMDKEKRYLYVSYTTQLVKIDREGRIVGSVSGLLGHLGCIAFNPQDGKIYGSLEYKDDEIGRNINEKSSGKRESATQFYIASFDVEKINRTGMDGLRDGVMTAVCLPVVKKMFEGSATINGVTNKHVYGCSGIDGVSFGPKFGKKGGKTYLTVALGIYSDLKRTDNDYQVLLQYPWPSMMRYARPLDLNRMHSEGPAKPAGTYFAYTGNTTYGVQNLEYDPYSNQWFMAVYKGKKPTFPNYQIYAIDNSAKPTTKTLVGYGGERGKVVELSKTGLRDEATGVCGWNFDYGNMGMQALGDGHFYFFHFDKTNKEKNSGWLELYQYKPETQKPFVKVGR
;
A
#
# COMPACT_ATOMS: atom_id res chain seq x y z
N MET A 1 -20.03 22.25 76.72
CA MET A 1 -19.87 23.41 77.61
C MET A 1 -19.56 24.60 76.71
N ASN A 2 -20.55 25.45 76.53
CA ASN A 2 -20.50 26.85 76.15
C ASN A 2 -19.98 27.66 77.33
N PRO A 3 -19.72 28.99 77.36
CA PRO A 3 -19.91 30.01 76.33
C PRO A 3 -18.93 31.22 76.40
N ASN A 4 -19.28 32.25 75.67
CA ASN A 4 -19.24 33.72 75.85
C ASN A 4 -18.22 34.50 74.97
N THR A 5 -18.71 35.29 74.08
CA THR A 5 -19.34 36.62 74.02
C THR A 5 -18.48 37.78 74.54
N PHE A 6 -18.31 38.82 73.66
CA PHE A 6 -18.57 40.24 73.82
C PHE A 6 -17.91 41.03 72.72
N SER A 7 -18.64 41.66 71.77
CA SER A 7 -19.22 43.02 71.78
C SER A 7 -18.17 44.17 72.00
N SER A 8 -18.03 45.17 71.24
CA SER A 8 -18.79 46.09 70.37
C SER A 8 -18.05 47.43 70.19
N LYS A 9 -18.56 48.24 69.29
CA LYS A 9 -18.37 49.70 69.04
C LYS A 9 -17.15 50.06 68.20
N GLY A 10 -17.21 50.61 67.07
CA GLY A 10 -18.11 51.60 66.48
C GLY A 10 -17.51 53.01 66.67
N ILE A 11 -16.91 53.58 65.53
CA ILE A 11 -16.83 55.03 65.35
C ILE A 11 -16.79 55.30 63.83
N THR A 12 -17.59 56.24 63.45
CA THR A 12 -17.93 56.71 62.12
C THR A 12 -17.03 57.84 61.61
N MET A 13 -16.82 57.88 60.29
CA MET A 13 -16.73 59.00 59.33
C MET A 13 -15.44 59.86 59.23
N PRO A 14 -15.15 60.57 58.11
CA PRO A 14 -15.75 60.58 56.77
C PRO A 14 -14.77 60.62 55.59
N CYS A 15 -15.29 60.26 54.52
CA CYS A 15 -15.14 60.67 53.11
C CYS A 15 -14.00 61.63 52.73
N ARG A 16 -13.16 61.20 51.74
CA ARG A 16 -12.65 62.06 50.68
C ARG A 16 -12.45 61.22 49.42
N PHE A 17 -13.24 61.59 48.38
CA PHE A 17 -13.11 61.12 47.01
C PHE A 17 -11.77 61.60 46.41
N LEU A 18 -11.01 60.64 45.86
CA LEU A 18 -10.00 60.91 44.83
C LEU A 18 -10.25 59.99 43.67
N PHE A 19 -10.79 60.59 42.61
CA PHE A 19 -10.91 59.93 41.31
C PHE A 19 -9.50 59.71 40.76
N SER A 20 -9.11 58.44 40.58
CA SER A 20 -7.97 58.07 39.81
C SER A 20 -8.50 57.33 38.58
N ALA A 21 -8.51 57.97 37.44
CA ALA A 21 -8.90 57.42 36.16
C ALA A 21 -7.85 56.39 35.72
N PHE A 22 -8.14 55.11 35.87
CA PHE A 22 -7.39 54.04 35.21
C PHE A 22 -7.89 53.90 33.75
N PHE A 23 -7.11 54.39 32.81
CA PHE A 23 -7.28 54.04 31.39
C PHE A 23 -6.94 52.58 31.22
N VAL A 24 -7.96 51.72 31.08
CA VAL A 24 -7.80 50.36 30.61
C VAL A 24 -7.77 50.43 29.07
N ALA A 25 -6.56 50.41 28.52
CA ALA A 25 -6.38 50.20 27.07
C ALA A 25 -6.73 48.74 26.76
N LEU A 26 -7.93 48.53 26.20
CA LEU A 26 -8.39 47.26 25.70
C LEU A 26 -7.64 47.01 24.34
N PHE A 27 -6.53 46.27 24.40
CA PHE A 27 -5.90 45.71 23.19
C PHE A 27 -6.83 44.61 22.65
N LEU A 28 -7.68 45.00 21.70
CA LEU A 28 -8.38 44.04 20.82
C LEU A 28 -7.32 43.40 19.91
N LEU A 29 -6.74 42.29 20.34
CA LEU A 29 -6.07 41.35 19.41
C LEU A 29 -7.15 40.79 18.48
N SER A 30 -7.30 41.40 17.32
CA SER A 30 -8.00 40.78 16.21
C SER A 30 -7.16 39.59 15.74
N THR A 31 -7.47 38.38 16.27
CA THR A 31 -7.03 37.13 15.66
C THR A 31 -7.71 37.05 14.28
N GLN A 32 -7.00 37.48 13.28
CA GLN A 32 -7.35 37.13 11.90
C GLN A 32 -7.21 35.62 11.79
N VAL A 33 -8.33 34.94 11.93
CA VAL A 33 -8.45 33.55 11.47
C VAL A 33 -8.28 33.62 9.96
N VAL A 34 -7.06 33.38 9.51
CA VAL A 34 -6.82 33.09 8.09
C VAL A 34 -7.59 31.81 7.81
N LYS A 35 -8.83 31.95 7.35
CA LYS A 35 -9.53 30.87 6.66
C LYS A 35 -8.65 30.55 5.46
N ALA A 36 -7.79 29.52 5.61
CA ALA A 36 -7.20 28.88 4.45
C ALA A 36 -8.36 28.48 3.54
N SER A 37 -8.49 29.16 2.43
CA SER A 37 -9.46 28.82 1.39
C SER A 37 -9.11 27.38 0.99
N ARG A 38 -9.98 26.42 1.31
CA ARG A 38 -9.98 25.09 0.70
C ARG A 38 -10.47 25.27 -0.75
N GLY A 39 -9.69 25.94 -1.57
CA GLY A 39 -9.76 25.73 -3.01
C GLY A 39 -9.39 24.26 -3.24
N SER A 40 -10.14 23.54 -4.02
CA SER A 40 -9.72 22.23 -4.53
C SER A 40 -8.45 22.49 -5.34
N GLU A 41 -7.32 22.30 -4.70
CA GLU A 41 -6.03 22.49 -5.33
C GLU A 41 -5.90 21.44 -6.40
N VAL A 42 -5.92 21.88 -7.66
CA VAL A 42 -5.84 20.97 -8.83
C VAL A 42 -4.57 20.15 -8.71
N LEU A 43 -4.70 18.84 -8.84
CA LEU A 43 -3.54 17.94 -8.83
C LEU A 43 -2.69 18.19 -10.07
N PRO A 44 -1.35 18.17 -9.96
CA PRO A 44 -0.46 18.28 -11.11
C PRO A 44 -0.71 17.18 -12.13
N ASP A 45 -0.65 17.49 -13.42
CA ASP A 45 -0.72 16.47 -14.48
C ASP A 45 0.49 15.52 -14.43
N SER A 46 1.63 16.01 -13.91
CA SER A 46 2.86 15.24 -13.75
C SER A 46 3.63 15.66 -12.50
N ILE A 47 4.27 14.69 -11.81
CA ILE A 47 5.10 14.91 -10.63
C ILE A 47 6.44 14.21 -10.83
N PRO A 48 7.59 14.93 -10.80
CA PRO A 48 8.89 14.32 -11.01
C PRO A 48 9.29 13.44 -9.83
N ILE A 49 9.93 12.30 -10.12
CA ILE A 49 10.52 11.38 -9.15
C ILE A 49 12.02 11.31 -9.38
N SER A 50 12.78 11.81 -8.42
CA SER A 50 14.24 11.78 -8.46
C SER A 50 14.79 10.39 -8.15
N ALA A 51 15.93 10.07 -8.75
CA ALA A 51 16.65 8.85 -8.40
C ALA A 51 17.11 8.86 -6.94
N LEU A 52 16.83 7.78 -6.21
CA LEU A 52 17.32 7.58 -4.86
C LEU A 52 17.77 6.13 -4.66
N GLY A 53 19.06 5.94 -4.41
CA GLY A 53 19.64 4.62 -4.21
C GLY A 53 19.87 3.83 -5.50
N LYS A 54 20.06 2.51 -5.36
CA LYS A 54 20.49 1.60 -6.43
C LYS A 54 19.38 0.70 -6.98
N PHE A 55 18.17 0.81 -6.45
CA PHE A 55 17.07 -0.09 -6.76
C PHE A 55 15.91 0.65 -7.41
N HIS A 56 15.18 -0.04 -8.26
CA HIS A 56 14.02 0.52 -8.96
C HIS A 56 12.83 0.80 -8.03
N ILE A 57 11.90 1.58 -8.52
CA ILE A 57 10.63 1.90 -7.86
C ILE A 57 9.72 0.66 -7.88
N GLN A 58 9.02 0.44 -6.77
CA GLN A 58 8.14 -0.72 -6.56
C GLN A 58 6.67 -0.33 -6.43
N GLY A 59 6.40 0.87 -5.90
CA GLY A 59 5.05 1.33 -5.66
C GLY A 59 4.98 2.78 -5.26
N ILE A 60 3.78 3.34 -5.33
CA ILE A 60 3.45 4.70 -4.93
C ILE A 60 2.19 4.71 -4.07
N ALA A 61 2.08 5.68 -3.18
CA ALA A 61 0.86 5.96 -2.44
C ALA A 61 0.75 7.46 -2.17
N MET A 62 -0.48 7.96 -1.99
CA MET A 62 -0.73 9.37 -1.70
C MET A 62 -1.50 9.49 -0.38
N ASP A 63 -1.21 10.52 0.43
CA ASP A 63 -1.96 10.77 1.64
C ASP A 63 -3.40 11.22 1.34
N LYS A 64 -4.25 11.16 2.36
CA LYS A 64 -5.68 11.51 2.25
C LYS A 64 -5.91 12.94 1.75
N GLU A 65 -5.09 13.86 2.21
CA GLU A 65 -5.15 15.28 1.85
C GLU A 65 -4.48 15.59 0.50
N LYS A 66 -3.90 14.56 -0.13
CA LYS A 66 -3.20 14.65 -1.41
C LYS A 66 -2.05 15.68 -1.39
N ARG A 67 -1.39 15.84 -0.23
CA ARG A 67 -0.25 16.76 -0.03
C ARG A 67 1.10 16.11 -0.25
N TYR A 68 1.22 14.84 0.15
CA TYR A 68 2.45 14.07 0.06
C TYR A 68 2.24 12.80 -0.71
N LEU A 69 3.25 12.44 -1.45
CA LEU A 69 3.37 11.14 -2.08
C LEU A 69 4.47 10.34 -1.38
N TYR A 70 4.28 9.05 -1.38
CA TYR A 70 5.23 8.08 -0.87
C TYR A 70 5.62 7.17 -2.03
N VAL A 71 6.91 6.93 -2.15
CA VAL A 71 7.49 6.10 -3.20
C VAL A 71 8.30 5.00 -2.54
N SER A 72 7.94 3.76 -2.76
CA SER A 72 8.78 2.62 -2.34
C SER A 72 9.81 2.31 -3.41
N TYR A 73 11.05 2.23 -2.97
CA TYR A 73 12.14 1.58 -3.67
C TYR A 73 12.41 0.26 -2.98
N THR A 74 13.03 -0.69 -3.63
CA THR A 74 13.22 -2.05 -3.07
C THR A 74 13.70 -2.06 -1.60
N THR A 75 14.50 -1.08 -1.16
CA THR A 75 15.10 -1.07 0.19
C THR A 75 14.80 0.17 1.02
N GLN A 76 13.91 1.03 0.55
CA GLN A 76 13.61 2.29 1.21
C GLN A 76 12.26 2.87 0.84
N LEU A 77 11.71 3.72 1.72
CA LEU A 77 10.51 4.52 1.51
C LEU A 77 10.87 5.99 1.45
N VAL A 78 10.35 6.73 0.49
CA VAL A 78 10.60 8.16 0.30
C VAL A 78 9.30 8.92 0.37
N LYS A 79 9.28 10.02 1.12
CA LYS A 79 8.18 11.00 1.19
C LYS A 79 8.57 12.21 0.37
N ILE A 80 7.73 12.58 -0.59
CA ILE A 80 7.91 13.75 -1.45
C ILE A 80 6.68 14.64 -1.41
N ASP A 81 6.85 15.92 -1.76
CA ASP A 81 5.73 16.82 -2.03
C ASP A 81 5.24 16.72 -3.49
N ARG A 82 4.27 17.57 -3.86
CA ARG A 82 3.68 17.58 -5.21
C ARG A 82 4.63 18.11 -6.30
N GLU A 83 5.69 18.79 -5.92
CA GLU A 83 6.75 19.27 -6.81
C GLU A 83 7.89 18.24 -6.95
N GLY A 84 7.77 17.09 -6.28
CA GLY A 84 8.78 16.01 -6.31
C GLY A 84 9.97 16.27 -5.39
N ARG A 85 9.92 17.27 -4.50
CA ARG A 85 10.98 17.54 -3.53
C ARG A 85 10.92 16.53 -2.39
N ILE A 86 12.06 15.97 -2.03
CA ILE A 86 12.16 14.99 -0.95
C ILE A 86 11.96 15.69 0.40
N VAL A 87 10.94 15.27 1.13
CA VAL A 87 10.62 15.72 2.50
C VAL A 87 11.33 14.85 3.54
N GLY A 88 11.42 13.56 3.27
CA GLY A 88 12.09 12.62 4.15
C GLY A 88 12.19 11.23 3.52
N SER A 89 12.98 10.34 4.14
CA SER A 89 13.08 8.97 3.69
C SER A 89 13.41 8.02 4.82
N VAL A 90 13.00 6.76 4.67
CA VAL A 90 13.33 5.64 5.56
C VAL A 90 14.16 4.64 4.79
N SER A 91 15.28 4.23 5.36
CA SER A 91 16.23 3.27 4.80
C SER A 91 16.59 2.20 5.83
N GLY A 92 17.60 1.37 5.56
CA GLY A 92 18.07 0.35 6.51
C GLY A 92 17.20 -0.89 6.58
N LEU A 93 16.20 -1.05 5.70
CA LEU A 93 15.25 -2.17 5.74
C LEU A 93 15.93 -3.53 5.44
N LEU A 94 16.96 -3.55 4.61
CA LEU A 94 17.73 -4.73 4.16
C LEU A 94 16.86 -5.89 3.63
N GLY A 95 15.65 -5.56 3.17
CA GLY A 95 14.66 -6.47 2.61
C GLY A 95 14.03 -5.87 1.35
N HIS A 96 13.14 -6.63 0.72
CA HIS A 96 12.39 -6.18 -0.44
C HIS A 96 11.10 -5.50 0.01
N LEU A 97 11.08 -4.17 -0.02
CA LEU A 97 9.86 -3.37 0.10
C LEU A 97 9.22 -3.27 -1.29
N GLY A 98 8.06 -3.89 -1.45
CA GLY A 98 7.30 -3.88 -2.70
C GLY A 98 6.28 -2.76 -2.78
N CYS A 99 5.06 -3.10 -3.20
CA CYS A 99 3.92 -2.20 -3.27
C CYS A 99 3.58 -1.60 -1.89
N ILE A 100 3.11 -0.36 -1.90
CA ILE A 100 2.67 0.37 -0.70
C ILE A 100 1.27 0.94 -0.88
N ALA A 101 0.55 1.10 0.23
CA ALA A 101 -0.77 1.73 0.27
C ALA A 101 -0.91 2.64 1.49
N PHE A 102 -1.57 3.77 1.31
CA PHE A 102 -1.93 4.68 2.42
C PHE A 102 -3.24 4.23 3.07
N ASN A 103 -3.27 4.19 4.39
CA ASN A 103 -4.51 3.92 5.11
C ASN A 103 -5.09 5.20 5.71
N PRO A 104 -6.23 5.70 5.19
CA PRO A 104 -6.82 6.95 5.65
C PRO A 104 -7.42 6.88 7.07
N GLN A 105 -7.52 5.69 7.68
CA GLN A 105 -8.08 5.51 9.01
C GLN A 105 -7.04 5.79 10.13
N ASP A 106 -5.77 5.52 9.87
CA ASP A 106 -4.69 5.77 10.84
C ASP A 106 -3.56 6.65 10.31
N GLY A 107 -3.64 7.10 9.06
CA GLY A 107 -2.68 8.00 8.45
C GLY A 107 -1.31 7.39 8.18
N LYS A 108 -1.20 6.06 8.07
CA LYS A 108 0.07 5.35 7.87
C LYS A 108 0.19 4.78 6.47
N ILE A 109 1.43 4.57 6.04
CA ILE A 109 1.76 3.77 4.86
C ILE A 109 1.98 2.32 5.28
N TYR A 110 1.42 1.42 4.49
CA TYR A 110 1.60 -0.03 4.62
C TYR A 110 2.25 -0.57 3.37
N GLY A 111 3.21 -1.49 3.52
CA GLY A 111 3.91 -2.08 2.38
C GLY A 111 4.23 -3.55 2.60
N SER A 112 4.29 -4.31 1.51
CA SER A 112 4.87 -5.65 1.53
C SER A 112 6.37 -5.54 1.80
N LEU A 113 6.85 -6.26 2.82
CA LEU A 113 8.27 -6.30 3.15
C LEU A 113 8.69 -7.76 3.29
N GLU A 114 9.57 -8.21 2.44
CA GLU A 114 9.99 -9.60 2.43
C GLU A 114 11.50 -9.78 2.56
N TYR A 115 11.84 -10.85 3.21
CA TYR A 115 13.19 -11.37 3.32
C TYR A 115 13.15 -12.79 2.77
N LYS A 116 13.98 -13.07 1.77
CA LYS A 116 14.04 -14.38 1.11
C LYS A 116 15.49 -14.83 0.96
N ASP A 117 15.66 -16.14 0.91
CA ASP A 117 16.93 -16.78 0.58
C ASP A 117 16.92 -17.38 -0.85
N ASP A 118 16.16 -16.75 -1.74
CA ASP A 118 16.24 -17.00 -3.18
C ASP A 118 17.27 -16.08 -3.85
N GLU A 119 17.43 -16.20 -5.16
CA GLU A 119 18.35 -15.37 -5.94
C GLU A 119 18.07 -13.88 -5.79
N ILE A 120 16.77 -13.47 -5.76
CA ILE A 120 16.36 -12.08 -5.61
C ILE A 120 16.76 -11.56 -4.23
N GLY A 121 16.44 -12.31 -3.17
CA GLY A 121 16.74 -11.92 -1.79
C GLY A 121 18.25 -11.84 -1.51
N ARG A 122 19.03 -12.77 -2.06
CA ARG A 122 20.50 -12.73 -1.98
C ARG A 122 21.07 -11.52 -2.70
N ASN A 123 20.62 -11.23 -3.92
CA ASN A 123 21.05 -10.06 -4.69
C ASN A 123 20.75 -8.73 -3.97
N ILE A 124 19.57 -8.61 -3.34
CA ILE A 124 19.22 -7.45 -2.52
C ILE A 124 20.19 -7.32 -1.33
N ASN A 125 20.43 -8.42 -0.62
CA ASN A 125 21.35 -8.42 0.53
C ASN A 125 22.78 -8.06 0.12
N GLU A 126 23.27 -8.53 -1.03
CA GLU A 126 24.58 -8.23 -1.57
C GLU A 126 24.73 -6.76 -1.96
N LYS A 127 23.73 -6.17 -2.59
CA LYS A 127 23.75 -4.78 -3.06
C LYS A 127 23.42 -3.75 -1.98
N SER A 128 22.85 -4.18 -0.86
CA SER A 128 22.52 -3.29 0.26
C SER A 128 23.78 -2.80 0.98
N SER A 129 23.70 -1.61 1.56
CA SER A 129 24.81 -1.01 2.34
C SER A 129 25.06 -1.71 3.68
N GLY A 130 24.08 -2.42 4.22
CA GLY A 130 24.19 -3.31 5.38
C GLY A 130 24.10 -4.76 4.96
N LYS A 131 24.40 -5.69 5.88
CA LYS A 131 24.24 -7.12 5.69
C LYS A 131 23.31 -7.68 6.76
N ARG A 132 22.57 -8.72 6.40
CA ARG A 132 21.77 -9.52 7.32
C ARG A 132 22.08 -11.00 7.15
N GLU A 133 21.81 -11.79 8.17
CA GLU A 133 21.83 -13.23 8.05
C GLU A 133 20.70 -13.70 7.09
N SER A 134 20.92 -14.86 6.49
CA SER A 134 19.92 -15.47 5.62
C SER A 134 18.69 -15.83 6.44
N ALA A 135 17.53 -15.38 6.00
CA ALA A 135 16.25 -15.68 6.62
C ALA A 135 15.12 -15.59 5.59
N THR A 136 14.07 -16.39 5.77
CA THR A 136 12.85 -16.30 4.98
C THR A 136 11.70 -15.90 5.88
N GLN A 137 11.23 -14.65 5.70
CA GLN A 137 10.07 -14.11 6.40
C GLN A 137 9.32 -13.10 5.51
N PHE A 138 8.02 -13.00 5.72
CA PHE A 138 7.13 -12.11 4.98
C PHE A 138 6.35 -11.26 5.95
N TYR A 139 6.37 -9.94 5.73
CA TYR A 139 5.75 -8.96 6.61
C TYR A 139 4.89 -7.97 5.86
N ILE A 140 3.93 -7.40 6.56
CA ILE A 140 3.39 -6.09 6.23
C ILE A 140 4.07 -5.09 7.15
N ALA A 141 4.89 -4.23 6.58
CA ALA A 141 5.47 -3.09 7.28
C ALA A 141 4.46 -1.94 7.35
N SER A 142 4.40 -1.25 8.48
CA SER A 142 3.62 -0.02 8.63
C SER A 142 4.55 1.13 9.05
N PHE A 143 4.46 2.24 8.31
CA PHE A 143 5.30 3.42 8.51
C PHE A 143 4.46 4.57 9.05
N ASP A 144 4.90 5.16 10.15
CA ASP A 144 4.33 6.37 10.74
C ASP A 144 4.85 7.59 9.97
N VAL A 145 4.04 8.06 9.02
CA VAL A 145 4.47 9.09 8.06
C VAL A 145 4.64 10.47 8.67
N GLU A 146 4.04 10.72 9.84
CA GLU A 146 4.23 11.98 10.56
C GLU A 146 5.65 12.07 11.15
N LYS A 147 6.25 10.92 11.46
CA LYS A 147 7.65 10.85 11.91
C LYS A 147 8.66 10.98 10.80
N ILE A 148 8.28 10.79 9.53
CA ILE A 148 9.19 10.88 8.39
C ILE A 148 9.40 12.36 8.04
N ASN A 149 10.41 12.99 8.66
CA ASN A 149 10.69 14.43 8.59
C ASN A 149 12.13 14.78 8.18
N ARG A 150 12.99 13.80 7.94
CA ARG A 150 14.35 13.94 7.44
C ARG A 150 14.73 12.76 6.53
N THR A 151 15.70 12.94 5.69
CA THR A 151 16.23 11.87 4.83
C THR A 151 17.09 10.90 5.63
N GLY A 152 17.08 9.62 5.20
CA GLY A 152 17.95 8.58 5.75
C GLY A 152 17.61 8.13 7.17
N MET A 153 16.33 8.23 7.59
CA MET A 153 15.88 7.63 8.85
C MET A 153 16.05 6.11 8.79
N ASP A 154 16.47 5.50 9.89
CA ASP A 154 16.61 4.06 9.98
C ASP A 154 15.25 3.41 10.35
N GLY A 155 14.70 2.61 9.44
CA GLY A 155 13.40 1.96 9.63
C GLY A 155 13.34 1.01 10.83
N LEU A 156 14.47 0.47 11.25
CA LEU A 156 14.58 -0.50 12.34
C LEU A 156 14.86 0.16 13.70
N ARG A 157 15.47 1.38 13.72
CA ARG A 157 15.98 2.02 14.92
C ARG A 157 15.27 3.31 15.31
N ASP A 158 14.80 4.10 14.35
CA ASP A 158 14.21 5.43 14.61
C ASP A 158 12.73 5.37 15.05
N GLY A 159 12.16 4.18 15.25
CA GLY A 159 10.77 4.01 15.72
C GLY A 159 9.71 4.49 14.73
N VAL A 160 10.06 4.56 13.44
CA VAL A 160 9.16 4.98 12.35
C VAL A 160 8.40 3.83 11.72
N MET A 161 8.81 2.58 11.99
CA MET A 161 8.25 1.38 11.38
C MET A 161 7.93 0.30 12.41
N THR A 162 6.82 -0.41 12.18
CA THR A 162 6.52 -1.71 12.80
C THR A 162 6.13 -2.70 11.70
N ALA A 163 6.15 -4.00 12.02
CA ALA A 163 5.82 -5.03 11.05
C ALA A 163 4.90 -6.10 11.64
N VAL A 164 4.06 -6.71 10.79
CA VAL A 164 3.21 -7.86 11.11
C VAL A 164 3.64 -9.02 10.22
N CYS A 165 4.03 -10.14 10.83
CA CYS A 165 4.41 -11.34 10.06
C CYS A 165 3.19 -11.97 9.37
N LEU A 166 3.42 -12.58 8.21
CA LEU A 166 2.44 -13.38 7.46
C LEU A 166 2.86 -14.86 7.42
N PRO A 167 2.64 -15.64 8.49
CA PRO A 167 3.11 -17.03 8.58
C PRO A 167 2.54 -17.92 7.47
N VAL A 168 1.34 -17.63 6.98
CA VAL A 168 0.70 -18.38 5.89
C VAL A 168 1.48 -18.24 4.57
N VAL A 169 2.05 -17.07 4.30
CA VAL A 169 2.86 -16.83 3.10
C VAL A 169 4.15 -17.65 3.18
N LYS A 170 4.81 -17.66 4.34
CA LYS A 170 6.00 -18.49 4.56
C LYS A 170 5.70 -19.98 4.30
N LYS A 171 4.58 -20.49 4.81
CA LYS A 171 4.15 -21.87 4.56
C LYS A 171 3.90 -22.15 3.08
N MET A 172 3.34 -21.20 2.33
CA MET A 172 3.13 -21.36 0.89
C MET A 172 4.45 -21.30 0.12
N PHE A 173 5.36 -20.40 0.51
CA PHE A 173 6.68 -20.27 -0.11
C PHE A 173 7.58 -21.49 0.13
N GLU A 174 7.64 -22.00 1.36
CA GLU A 174 8.48 -23.15 1.72
C GLU A 174 7.81 -24.51 1.41
N GLY A 175 6.49 -24.52 1.22
CA GLY A 175 5.70 -25.73 0.99
C GLY A 175 5.80 -26.26 -0.42
N SER A 176 5.16 -27.42 -0.63
CA SER A 176 5.01 -28.08 -1.94
C SER A 176 3.57 -28.50 -2.14
N ALA A 177 3.16 -28.60 -3.39
CA ALA A 177 1.86 -29.16 -3.80
C ALA A 177 2.07 -30.26 -4.83
N THR A 178 1.39 -31.41 -4.65
CA THR A 178 1.39 -32.50 -5.62
C THR A 178 0.10 -32.45 -6.42
N ILE A 179 0.23 -32.28 -7.74
CA ILE A 179 -0.90 -32.14 -8.65
C ILE A 179 -0.68 -33.11 -9.80
N ASN A 180 -1.65 -34.01 -10.00
CA ASN A 180 -1.59 -35.05 -11.03
C ASN A 180 -0.27 -35.86 -11.02
N GLY A 181 0.22 -36.18 -9.80
CA GLY A 181 1.48 -36.93 -9.62
C GLY A 181 2.77 -36.07 -9.74
N VAL A 182 2.68 -34.80 -10.07
CA VAL A 182 3.85 -33.90 -10.12
C VAL A 182 3.91 -33.06 -8.84
N THR A 183 5.02 -33.15 -8.12
CA THR A 183 5.27 -32.34 -6.91
C THR A 183 6.02 -31.07 -7.28
N ASN A 184 5.36 -29.94 -7.09
CA ASN A 184 5.90 -28.61 -7.31
C ASN A 184 6.26 -27.94 -5.97
N LYS A 185 7.46 -27.39 -5.85
CA LYS A 185 7.79 -26.47 -4.76
C LYS A 185 6.97 -25.19 -4.88
N HIS A 186 6.77 -24.50 -3.75
CA HIS A 186 6.03 -23.23 -3.69
C HIS A 186 4.55 -23.42 -4.06
N VAL A 187 3.72 -23.61 -3.04
CA VAL A 187 2.25 -23.74 -3.20
C VAL A 187 1.72 -22.57 -4.03
N TYR A 188 0.91 -22.85 -5.05
CA TYR A 188 0.41 -21.86 -6.04
C TYR A 188 1.51 -21.12 -6.82
N GLY A 189 2.73 -21.64 -6.83
CA GLY A 189 3.87 -20.92 -7.43
C GLY A 189 4.32 -19.71 -6.61
N CYS A 190 4.01 -19.66 -5.31
CA CYS A 190 4.30 -18.52 -4.43
C CYS A 190 5.78 -18.14 -4.46
N SER A 191 6.10 -16.92 -4.92
CA SER A 191 7.44 -16.33 -4.86
C SER A 191 7.59 -15.31 -3.74
N GLY A 192 6.55 -15.11 -2.93
CA GLY A 192 6.49 -14.11 -1.85
C GLY A 192 5.22 -13.28 -1.91
N ILE A 193 5.33 -11.99 -1.59
CA ILE A 193 4.24 -11.00 -1.62
C ILE A 193 4.70 -9.74 -2.34
N ASP A 194 3.75 -9.06 -3.00
CA ASP A 194 4.07 -7.77 -3.62
C ASP A 194 2.90 -6.78 -3.48
N GLY A 195 1.84 -6.91 -4.28
CA GLY A 195 0.70 -5.99 -4.26
C GLY A 195 0.02 -5.91 -2.90
N VAL A 196 -0.20 -4.70 -2.39
CA VAL A 196 -0.98 -4.43 -1.18
C VAL A 196 -1.93 -3.26 -1.41
N SER A 197 -3.16 -3.35 -0.90
CA SER A 197 -4.09 -2.22 -0.89
C SER A 197 -5.16 -2.37 0.19
N PHE A 198 -5.79 -1.26 0.54
CA PHE A 198 -6.93 -1.21 1.45
C PHE A 198 -8.24 -1.11 0.70
N GLY A 199 -9.24 -1.85 1.14
CA GLY A 199 -10.57 -1.78 0.57
C GLY A 199 -11.57 -2.66 1.32
N PRO A 200 -12.81 -2.79 0.81
CA PRO A 200 -13.81 -3.66 1.41
C PRO A 200 -13.50 -5.14 1.17
N LYS A 201 -14.22 -6.01 1.85
CA LYS A 201 -14.19 -7.43 1.53
C LYS A 201 -14.68 -7.65 0.09
N PHE A 202 -14.06 -8.57 -0.63
CA PHE A 202 -14.51 -8.93 -1.98
C PHE A 202 -16.01 -9.27 -2.02
N GLY A 203 -16.72 -8.70 -2.99
CA GLY A 203 -18.16 -8.83 -3.14
C GLY A 203 -18.98 -7.98 -2.16
N LYS A 204 -18.38 -6.96 -1.54
CA LYS A 204 -19.05 -5.99 -0.67
C LYS A 204 -18.71 -4.56 -1.10
N LYS A 205 -19.73 -3.70 -1.15
CA LYS A 205 -19.54 -2.27 -1.33
C LYS A 205 -19.48 -1.62 0.04
N GLY A 206 -18.29 -1.14 0.43
CA GLY A 206 -18.08 -0.53 1.76
C GLY A 206 -18.07 -1.54 2.92
N GLY A 207 -18.23 -1.05 4.14
CA GLY A 207 -18.16 -1.83 5.38
C GLY A 207 -16.77 -1.84 6.02
N LYS A 208 -16.40 -2.95 6.66
CA LYS A 208 -15.10 -3.08 7.33
C LYS A 208 -13.96 -3.02 6.31
N THR A 209 -12.89 -2.31 6.67
CA THR A 209 -11.67 -2.24 5.89
C THR A 209 -10.84 -3.51 6.05
N TYR A 210 -10.38 -4.04 4.94
CA TYR A 210 -9.43 -5.14 4.85
C TYR A 210 -8.15 -4.65 4.20
N LEU A 211 -7.03 -5.15 4.69
CA LEU A 211 -5.79 -5.14 3.94
C LEU A 211 -5.80 -6.37 3.03
N THR A 212 -5.66 -6.15 1.73
CA THR A 212 -5.53 -7.21 0.73
C THR A 212 -4.07 -7.28 0.30
N VAL A 213 -3.53 -8.50 0.34
CA VAL A 213 -2.14 -8.81 -0.02
C VAL A 213 -2.17 -9.79 -1.18
N ALA A 214 -1.47 -9.48 -2.26
CA ALA A 214 -1.30 -10.38 -3.39
C ALA A 214 -0.01 -11.20 -3.24
N LEU A 215 -0.08 -12.50 -3.53
CA LEU A 215 1.12 -13.31 -3.63
C LEU A 215 1.92 -12.94 -4.88
N GLY A 216 3.23 -12.88 -4.73
CA GLY A 216 4.14 -13.02 -5.86
C GLY A 216 4.04 -14.43 -6.43
N ILE A 217 4.27 -14.59 -7.74
CA ILE A 217 4.15 -15.88 -8.45
C ILE A 217 5.36 -16.10 -9.34
N TYR A 218 6.07 -17.23 -9.16
CA TYR A 218 7.15 -17.60 -10.07
C TYR A 218 6.64 -17.83 -11.49
N SER A 219 7.36 -17.29 -12.48
CA SER A 219 7.05 -17.40 -13.91
C SER A 219 7.51 -18.76 -14.47
N ASP A 220 6.93 -19.84 -13.96
CA ASP A 220 7.16 -21.18 -14.51
C ASP A 220 6.06 -21.54 -15.51
N LEU A 221 6.42 -21.57 -16.81
CA LEU A 221 5.48 -21.81 -17.90
C LEU A 221 5.01 -23.27 -17.98
N LYS A 222 5.69 -24.22 -17.33
CA LYS A 222 5.35 -25.63 -17.34
C LYS A 222 4.32 -25.99 -16.27
N ARG A 223 4.17 -25.16 -15.24
CA ARG A 223 3.19 -25.38 -14.16
C ARG A 223 1.77 -25.09 -14.65
N THR A 224 0.81 -25.81 -14.10
CA THR A 224 -0.63 -25.56 -14.32
C THR A 224 -1.29 -24.89 -13.14
N ASP A 225 -0.66 -24.90 -11.96
CA ASP A 225 -1.18 -24.39 -10.68
C ASP A 225 -0.67 -22.98 -10.34
N ASN A 226 -0.29 -22.21 -11.32
CA ASN A 226 0.18 -20.82 -11.16
C ASN A 226 -0.53 -19.84 -12.11
N ASP A 227 -1.75 -20.19 -12.56
CA ASP A 227 -2.53 -19.39 -13.51
C ASP A 227 -3.58 -18.48 -12.83
N TYR A 228 -3.60 -18.45 -11.49
CA TYR A 228 -4.40 -17.52 -10.71
C TYR A 228 -3.52 -16.55 -9.95
N GLN A 229 -3.93 -15.30 -9.89
CA GLN A 229 -3.44 -14.40 -8.84
C GLN A 229 -4.12 -14.79 -7.53
N VAL A 230 -3.33 -14.92 -6.46
CA VAL A 230 -3.83 -15.32 -5.14
C VAL A 230 -3.82 -14.11 -4.22
N LEU A 231 -4.98 -13.79 -3.67
CA LEU A 231 -5.22 -12.61 -2.86
C LEU A 231 -5.65 -13.00 -1.45
N LEU A 232 -4.94 -12.50 -0.45
CA LEU A 232 -5.17 -12.76 0.97
C LEU A 232 -5.79 -11.53 1.61
N GLN A 233 -6.99 -11.65 2.20
CA GLN A 233 -7.62 -10.53 2.92
C GLN A 233 -7.54 -10.68 4.42
N TYR A 234 -7.08 -9.63 5.09
CA TYR A 234 -6.98 -9.52 6.56
C TYR A 234 -7.83 -8.37 7.07
N PRO A 235 -8.68 -8.55 8.10
CA PRO A 235 -9.35 -7.43 8.76
C PRO A 235 -8.30 -6.52 9.39
N TRP A 236 -8.08 -5.34 8.82
CA TRP A 236 -6.95 -4.50 9.14
C TRP A 236 -6.82 -4.16 10.64
N PRO A 237 -7.87 -3.69 11.36
CA PRO A 237 -7.66 -3.31 12.77
C PRO A 237 -7.22 -4.47 13.66
N SER A 238 -7.74 -5.68 13.39
CA SER A 238 -7.38 -6.87 14.18
C SER A 238 -6.01 -7.42 13.82
N MET A 239 -5.54 -7.20 12.60
CA MET A 239 -4.20 -7.56 12.16
C MET A 239 -3.14 -6.74 12.90
N MET A 240 -3.37 -5.44 13.10
CA MET A 240 -2.39 -4.53 13.69
C MET A 240 -2.05 -4.79 15.16
N ARG A 241 -2.83 -5.58 15.88
CA ARG A 241 -2.46 -6.04 17.24
C ARG A 241 -1.19 -6.89 17.28
N TYR A 242 -0.78 -7.46 16.15
CA TYR A 242 0.46 -8.21 15.99
C TYR A 242 1.66 -7.35 15.58
N ALA A 243 1.47 -6.05 15.35
CA ALA A 243 2.55 -5.16 14.93
C ALA A 243 3.63 -5.05 16.00
N ARG A 244 4.89 -5.27 15.63
CA ARG A 244 6.07 -5.20 16.49
C ARG A 244 7.18 -4.46 15.75
N PRO A 245 8.10 -3.81 16.48
CA PRO A 245 9.38 -3.43 15.90
C PRO A 245 10.09 -4.64 15.29
N LEU A 246 10.77 -4.43 14.18
CA LEU A 246 11.50 -5.49 13.49
C LEU A 246 12.98 -5.47 13.91
N ASP A 247 13.47 -6.61 14.37
CA ASP A 247 14.89 -6.87 14.64
C ASP A 247 15.38 -7.96 13.67
N LEU A 248 16.33 -7.64 12.81
CA LEU A 248 16.85 -8.56 11.80
C LEU A 248 17.69 -9.70 12.37
N ASN A 249 18.24 -9.54 13.59
CA ASN A 249 18.97 -10.60 14.27
C ASN A 249 18.03 -11.61 14.95
N ARG A 250 16.78 -11.18 15.22
CA ARG A 250 15.73 -12.02 15.83
C ARG A 250 14.37 -11.68 15.25
N MET A 251 14.18 -12.06 14.00
CA MET A 251 12.95 -11.80 13.26
C MET A 251 11.76 -12.49 13.94
N HIS A 252 10.73 -11.71 14.33
CA HIS A 252 9.55 -12.25 14.98
C HIS A 252 8.61 -12.94 13.98
N SER A 253 7.77 -13.85 14.48
CA SER A 253 6.71 -14.53 13.73
C SER A 253 5.31 -14.09 14.16
N GLU A 254 5.19 -12.95 14.85
CA GLU A 254 3.93 -12.41 15.32
C GLU A 254 3.04 -11.98 14.15
N GLY A 255 1.90 -12.66 14.00
CA GLY A 255 0.96 -12.39 12.93
C GLY A 255 -0.29 -13.24 12.97
N PRO A 256 -1.32 -12.94 12.16
CA PRO A 256 -2.53 -13.74 12.09
C PRO A 256 -2.22 -15.14 11.52
N ALA A 257 -2.68 -16.17 12.20
CA ALA A 257 -2.45 -17.57 11.79
C ALA A 257 -3.00 -17.89 10.39
N LYS A 258 -4.07 -17.19 9.98
CA LYS A 258 -4.71 -17.32 8.65
C LYS A 258 -5.37 -16.02 8.21
N PRO A 259 -5.51 -15.76 6.90
CA PRO A 259 -6.32 -14.66 6.40
C PRO A 259 -7.82 -14.92 6.68
N ALA A 260 -8.62 -13.87 6.64
CA ALA A 260 -10.09 -13.98 6.69
C ALA A 260 -10.66 -14.56 5.40
N GLY A 261 -9.90 -14.52 4.32
CA GLY A 261 -10.23 -15.14 3.04
C GLY A 261 -9.02 -15.23 2.13
N THR A 262 -8.95 -16.35 1.39
CA THR A 262 -8.05 -16.53 0.26
C THR A 262 -8.89 -16.55 -1.00
N TYR A 263 -8.51 -15.74 -1.99
CA TYR A 263 -9.26 -15.55 -3.22
C TYR A 263 -8.37 -15.74 -4.43
N PHE A 264 -8.98 -16.17 -5.52
CA PHE A 264 -8.30 -16.54 -6.75
C PHE A 264 -8.87 -15.75 -7.94
N ALA A 265 -8.02 -15.02 -8.67
CA ALA A 265 -8.37 -14.33 -9.89
C ALA A 265 -7.69 -15.02 -11.08
N TYR A 266 -8.47 -15.53 -12.02
CA TYR A 266 -7.95 -16.27 -13.17
C TYR A 266 -7.45 -15.32 -14.25
N THR A 267 -6.13 -15.22 -14.40
CA THR A 267 -5.48 -14.27 -15.33
C THR A 267 -4.51 -14.96 -16.30
N GLY A 268 -4.21 -16.23 -16.06
CA GLY A 268 -3.01 -16.89 -16.54
C GLY A 268 -1.81 -16.53 -15.68
N ASN A 269 -0.69 -17.24 -15.90
CA ASN A 269 0.56 -16.95 -15.24
C ASN A 269 1.09 -15.56 -15.61
N THR A 270 1.54 -14.81 -14.62
CA THR A 270 2.20 -13.52 -14.79
C THR A 270 3.66 -13.60 -14.33
N THR A 271 4.50 -12.68 -14.77
CA THR A 271 5.85 -12.62 -14.26
C THR A 271 5.83 -11.95 -12.88
N TYR A 272 6.17 -12.71 -11.84
CA TYR A 272 6.22 -12.32 -10.43
C TYR A 272 4.87 -11.97 -9.76
N GLY A 273 3.71 -12.21 -10.40
CA GLY A 273 2.40 -11.94 -9.80
C GLY A 273 1.97 -10.48 -9.86
N VAL A 274 1.06 -10.08 -8.96
CA VAL A 274 0.54 -8.71 -8.87
C VAL A 274 1.58 -7.82 -8.22
N GLN A 275 2.12 -6.89 -8.98
CA GLN A 275 3.15 -5.95 -8.52
C GLN A 275 2.54 -4.78 -7.76
N ASN A 276 1.48 -4.18 -8.30
CA ASN A 276 0.71 -3.16 -7.62
C ASN A 276 -0.77 -3.55 -7.60
N LEU A 277 -1.40 -3.34 -6.47
CA LEU A 277 -2.81 -3.60 -6.20
C LEU A 277 -3.47 -2.32 -5.73
N GLU A 278 -4.61 -1.96 -6.32
CA GLU A 278 -5.38 -0.79 -5.93
C GLU A 278 -6.88 -1.07 -5.88
N TYR A 279 -7.55 -0.57 -4.85
CA TYR A 279 -8.99 -0.49 -4.81
C TYR A 279 -9.45 0.91 -5.17
N ASP A 280 -10.20 1.03 -6.24
CA ASP A 280 -10.84 2.29 -6.61
C ASP A 280 -12.31 2.32 -6.16
N PRO A 281 -12.65 3.17 -5.17
CA PRO A 281 -14.03 3.29 -4.70
C PRO A 281 -14.98 3.91 -5.72
N TYR A 282 -14.46 4.67 -6.70
CA TYR A 282 -15.25 5.30 -7.75
C TYR A 282 -15.86 4.24 -8.69
N SER A 283 -15.03 3.34 -9.21
CA SER A 283 -15.47 2.24 -10.07
C SER A 283 -15.90 0.99 -9.29
N ASN A 284 -15.65 0.93 -7.98
CA ASN A 284 -15.82 -0.26 -7.14
C ASN A 284 -15.09 -1.48 -7.69
N GLN A 285 -13.86 -1.28 -8.14
CA GLN A 285 -13.00 -2.32 -8.73
C GLN A 285 -11.66 -2.40 -7.99
N TRP A 286 -11.07 -3.60 -8.02
CA TRP A 286 -9.70 -3.84 -7.61
C TRP A 286 -8.82 -3.99 -8.85
N PHE A 287 -7.88 -3.09 -9.03
CA PHE A 287 -6.93 -3.12 -10.13
C PHE A 287 -5.67 -3.88 -9.74
N MET A 288 -5.25 -4.78 -10.60
CA MET A 288 -4.03 -5.58 -10.47
C MET A 288 -3.10 -5.22 -11.63
N ALA A 289 -1.98 -4.57 -11.33
CA ALA A 289 -0.94 -4.30 -12.30
C ALA A 289 0.17 -5.36 -12.18
N VAL A 290 0.53 -5.96 -13.31
CA VAL A 290 1.46 -7.09 -13.37
C VAL A 290 2.56 -6.86 -14.41
N TYR A 291 3.71 -7.51 -14.25
CA TYR A 291 4.59 -7.73 -15.39
C TYR A 291 3.97 -8.78 -16.30
N LYS A 292 3.99 -8.49 -17.61
CA LYS A 292 3.38 -9.32 -18.64
C LYS A 292 3.80 -10.78 -18.51
N GLY A 293 2.83 -11.68 -18.55
CA GLY A 293 3.03 -13.11 -18.62
C GLY A 293 3.61 -13.55 -19.98
N LYS A 294 3.96 -14.83 -20.08
CA LYS A 294 4.58 -15.41 -21.28
C LYS A 294 3.92 -16.72 -21.73
N LYS A 295 2.87 -17.20 -21.03
CA LYS A 295 2.16 -18.42 -21.45
C LYS A 295 1.42 -18.17 -22.75
N PRO A 296 1.69 -18.92 -23.83
CA PRO A 296 1.08 -18.67 -25.16
C PRO A 296 -0.42 -18.95 -25.20
N THR A 297 -0.96 -19.69 -24.22
CA THR A 297 -2.39 -20.02 -24.10
C THR A 297 -3.20 -18.92 -23.42
N PHE A 298 -2.58 -17.80 -23.04
CA PHE A 298 -3.24 -16.67 -22.39
C PHE A 298 -2.95 -15.36 -23.11
N PRO A 299 -3.83 -14.35 -23.00
CA PRO A 299 -3.65 -13.04 -23.63
C PRO A 299 -2.49 -12.25 -23.03
N ASN A 300 -2.09 -12.58 -21.80
CA ASN A 300 -0.98 -11.94 -21.08
C ASN A 300 -1.14 -10.41 -20.98
N TYR A 301 -2.28 -9.94 -20.51
CA TYR A 301 -2.50 -8.53 -20.25
C TYR A 301 -1.61 -8.01 -19.10
N GLN A 302 -1.49 -6.69 -18.96
CA GLN A 302 -0.66 -6.04 -17.94
C GLN A 302 -1.50 -5.41 -16.81
N ILE A 303 -2.77 -5.08 -17.09
CA ILE A 303 -3.75 -4.63 -16.10
C ILE A 303 -4.96 -5.55 -16.13
N TYR A 304 -5.38 -5.97 -14.95
CA TYR A 304 -6.63 -6.69 -14.73
C TYR A 304 -7.44 -5.94 -13.69
N ALA A 305 -8.76 -6.02 -13.79
CA ALA A 305 -9.65 -5.49 -12.75
C ALA A 305 -10.58 -6.57 -12.24
N ILE A 306 -10.77 -6.63 -10.91
CA ILE A 306 -11.78 -7.49 -10.27
C ILE A 306 -13.04 -6.65 -10.06
N ASP A 307 -14.17 -7.14 -10.52
CA ASP A 307 -15.48 -6.55 -10.23
C ASP A 307 -15.86 -6.84 -8.77
N ASN A 308 -15.74 -5.83 -7.91
CA ASN A 308 -16.08 -5.99 -6.51
C ASN A 308 -17.60 -6.00 -6.23
N SER A 309 -18.45 -5.78 -7.22
CA SER A 309 -19.91 -5.96 -7.09
C SER A 309 -20.30 -7.43 -7.11
N ALA A 310 -19.51 -8.26 -7.79
CA ALA A 310 -19.74 -9.70 -7.88
C ALA A 310 -19.25 -10.41 -6.61
N LYS A 311 -20.10 -11.28 -6.03
CA LYS A 311 -19.72 -12.09 -4.87
C LYS A 311 -18.75 -13.19 -5.31
N PRO A 312 -17.64 -13.43 -4.57
CA PRO A 312 -16.77 -14.57 -4.84
C PRO A 312 -17.53 -15.89 -4.78
N THR A 313 -17.28 -16.77 -5.73
CA THR A 313 -17.91 -18.10 -5.83
C THR A 313 -16.92 -19.20 -5.59
N THR A 314 -17.32 -20.28 -4.92
CA THR A 314 -16.46 -21.45 -4.73
C THR A 314 -16.50 -22.32 -5.99
N LYS A 315 -15.38 -22.37 -6.71
CA LYS A 315 -15.22 -23.15 -7.96
C LYS A 315 -14.06 -24.14 -7.83
N THR A 316 -14.06 -25.17 -8.65
CA THR A 316 -12.86 -25.98 -8.88
C THR A 316 -11.84 -25.14 -9.61
N LEU A 317 -10.63 -25.06 -9.09
CA LEU A 317 -9.53 -24.28 -9.66
C LEU A 317 -8.92 -25.04 -10.83
N VAL A 318 -8.77 -24.37 -11.96
CA VAL A 318 -8.14 -24.93 -13.17
C VAL A 318 -6.67 -25.17 -12.88
N GLY A 319 -6.18 -26.36 -13.19
CA GLY A 319 -4.77 -26.71 -13.00
C GLY A 319 -4.38 -27.15 -11.59
N TYR A 320 -5.32 -27.24 -10.64
CA TYR A 320 -5.03 -27.50 -9.21
C TYR A 320 -5.48 -28.90 -8.75
N GLY A 321 -5.60 -29.88 -9.67
CA GLY A 321 -5.88 -31.27 -9.31
C GLY A 321 -7.22 -31.51 -8.60
N GLY A 322 -8.24 -30.66 -8.86
CA GLY A 322 -9.56 -30.74 -8.24
C GLY A 322 -9.74 -29.88 -6.98
N GLU A 323 -8.73 -29.14 -6.55
CA GLU A 323 -8.83 -28.18 -5.44
C GLU A 323 -9.94 -27.16 -5.71
N ARG A 324 -10.67 -26.78 -4.67
CA ARG A 324 -11.72 -25.76 -4.75
C ARG A 324 -11.31 -24.49 -4.01
N GLY A 325 -11.53 -23.34 -4.63
CA GLY A 325 -11.21 -22.04 -4.06
C GLY A 325 -12.30 -21.00 -4.29
N LYS A 326 -12.23 -19.89 -3.56
CA LYS A 326 -13.09 -18.73 -3.76
C LYS A 326 -12.56 -17.91 -4.92
N VAL A 327 -13.20 -18.02 -6.08
CA VAL A 327 -12.84 -17.26 -7.29
C VAL A 327 -13.54 -15.92 -7.27
N VAL A 328 -12.78 -14.85 -7.53
CA VAL A 328 -13.28 -13.49 -7.82
C VAL A 328 -13.39 -13.31 -9.33
N GLU A 329 -14.45 -12.64 -9.78
CA GLU A 329 -14.70 -12.41 -11.19
C GLU A 329 -13.89 -11.20 -11.68
N LEU A 330 -13.21 -11.37 -12.81
CA LEU A 330 -12.64 -10.22 -13.52
C LEU A 330 -13.76 -9.36 -14.10
N SER A 331 -13.53 -8.06 -14.10
CA SER A 331 -14.42 -7.13 -14.79
C SER A 331 -14.52 -7.51 -16.27
N LYS A 332 -15.73 -7.43 -16.80
CA LYS A 332 -16.00 -7.72 -18.23
C LYS A 332 -15.63 -6.56 -19.15
N THR A 333 -15.10 -5.47 -18.58
CA THR A 333 -14.56 -4.33 -19.34
C THR A 333 -13.17 -4.65 -19.88
N GLY A 334 -12.77 -3.95 -20.93
CA GLY A 334 -11.46 -4.16 -21.56
C GLY A 334 -11.48 -5.15 -22.70
N LEU A 335 -10.30 -5.60 -23.08
CA LEU A 335 -10.10 -6.64 -24.08
C LEU A 335 -10.48 -7.99 -23.48
N ARG A 336 -11.20 -8.80 -24.25
CA ARG A 336 -11.57 -10.16 -23.87
C ARG A 336 -10.89 -11.17 -24.76
N ASP A 337 -10.28 -12.15 -24.15
CA ASP A 337 -9.78 -13.32 -24.85
C ASP A 337 -10.86 -14.40 -24.89
N GLU A 338 -11.32 -14.76 -26.06
CA GLU A 338 -12.45 -15.70 -26.21
C GLU A 338 -12.08 -17.14 -25.82
N ALA A 339 -10.81 -17.52 -25.97
CA ALA A 339 -10.36 -18.89 -25.66
C ALA A 339 -10.34 -19.16 -24.14
N THR A 340 -9.92 -18.17 -23.34
CA THR A 340 -9.79 -18.30 -21.88
C THR A 340 -10.89 -17.61 -21.11
N GLY A 341 -11.60 -16.67 -21.74
CA GLY A 341 -12.55 -15.78 -21.09
C GLY A 341 -11.91 -14.70 -20.23
N VAL A 342 -10.57 -14.58 -20.23
CA VAL A 342 -9.82 -13.60 -19.46
C VAL A 342 -10.04 -12.21 -20.05
N CYS A 343 -10.37 -11.24 -19.18
CA CYS A 343 -10.51 -9.83 -19.53
C CYS A 343 -9.40 -9.00 -18.88
N GLY A 344 -8.92 -7.98 -19.60
CA GLY A 344 -7.87 -7.06 -19.12
C GLY A 344 -7.43 -6.09 -20.20
N TRP A 345 -6.31 -5.43 -19.98
CA TRP A 345 -5.79 -4.41 -20.89
C TRP A 345 -4.27 -4.52 -21.08
N ASN A 346 -3.83 -4.16 -22.27
CA ASN A 346 -2.43 -3.87 -22.52
C ASN A 346 -2.17 -2.41 -22.12
N PHE A 347 -1.41 -2.21 -21.05
CA PHE A 347 -1.02 -0.90 -20.54
C PHE A 347 0.33 -1.02 -19.86
N ASP A 348 1.34 -0.34 -20.39
CA ASP A 348 2.76 -0.56 -20.04
C ASP A 348 3.15 -0.03 -18.64
N TYR A 349 2.22 0.63 -17.96
CA TYR A 349 2.46 1.26 -16.66
C TYR A 349 1.64 0.59 -15.57
N GLY A 350 1.96 0.93 -14.31
CA GLY A 350 1.24 0.43 -13.14
C GLY A 350 1.99 -0.62 -12.34
N ASN A 351 2.80 -1.45 -13.00
CA ASN A 351 3.59 -2.49 -12.32
C ASN A 351 4.75 -1.97 -11.45
N MET A 352 5.09 -0.69 -11.56
CA MET A 352 6.09 -0.02 -10.73
C MET A 352 5.50 1.14 -9.91
N GLY A 353 4.21 1.35 -9.98
CA GLY A 353 3.49 2.37 -9.23
C GLY A 353 2.15 2.71 -9.89
N MET A 354 1.09 2.50 -9.14
CA MET A 354 -0.29 2.81 -9.50
C MET A 354 -1.00 3.32 -8.25
N GLN A 355 -1.68 4.47 -8.36
CA GLN A 355 -2.46 5.06 -7.27
C GLN A 355 -3.79 5.55 -7.78
N ALA A 356 -4.88 4.95 -7.32
CA ALA A 356 -6.23 5.45 -7.52
C ALA A 356 -6.49 6.68 -6.63
N LEU A 357 -7.11 7.72 -7.18
CA LEU A 357 -7.40 8.96 -6.46
C LEU A 357 -8.83 9.02 -5.91
N GLY A 358 -9.64 7.98 -6.18
CA GLY A 358 -11.00 7.80 -5.67
C GLY A 358 -12.07 8.62 -6.39
N ASP A 359 -11.74 9.25 -7.49
CA ASP A 359 -12.62 10.08 -8.32
C ASP A 359 -12.58 9.70 -9.81
N GLY A 360 -12.03 8.52 -10.11
CA GLY A 360 -11.81 8.03 -11.47
C GLY A 360 -10.48 8.46 -12.08
N HIS A 361 -9.64 9.17 -11.33
CA HIS A 361 -8.29 9.48 -11.75
C HIS A 361 -7.27 8.57 -11.09
N PHE A 362 -6.14 8.40 -11.78
CA PHE A 362 -5.02 7.57 -11.34
C PHE A 362 -3.71 8.27 -11.62
N TYR A 363 -2.73 8.13 -10.71
CA TYR A 363 -1.34 8.32 -11.05
C TYR A 363 -0.69 6.98 -11.40
N PHE A 364 0.11 6.99 -12.48
CA PHE A 364 0.99 5.91 -12.85
C PHE A 364 2.43 6.38 -12.92
N PHE A 365 3.34 5.55 -12.44
CA PHE A 365 4.76 5.84 -12.55
C PHE A 365 5.28 5.52 -13.95
N HIS A 366 5.97 6.48 -14.54
CA HIS A 366 6.71 6.40 -15.80
C HIS A 366 8.19 6.48 -15.52
N PHE A 367 8.93 5.44 -15.78
CA PHE A 367 10.38 5.48 -15.61
C PHE A 367 11.06 6.19 -16.78
N ASP A 368 12.16 6.87 -16.48
CA ASP A 368 13.05 7.41 -17.49
C ASP A 368 13.75 6.26 -18.21
N LYS A 369 13.46 6.10 -19.51
CA LYS A 369 14.01 5.02 -20.34
C LYS A 369 15.53 5.07 -20.51
N THR A 370 16.15 6.22 -20.27
CA THR A 370 17.62 6.39 -20.25
C THR A 370 18.24 5.89 -18.97
N ASN A 371 17.45 5.78 -17.89
CA ASN A 371 17.89 5.30 -16.57
C ASN A 371 17.72 3.77 -16.47
N LYS A 372 18.83 3.04 -16.60
CA LYS A 372 18.85 1.57 -16.53
C LYS A 372 18.32 1.02 -15.19
N GLU A 373 18.52 1.75 -14.10
CA GLU A 373 18.10 1.35 -12.75
C GLU A 373 16.58 1.53 -12.54
N LYS A 374 15.89 2.25 -13.41
CA LYS A 374 14.45 2.56 -13.31
C LYS A 374 14.05 3.14 -11.95
N ASN A 375 14.94 3.92 -11.34
CA ASN A 375 14.76 4.53 -10.02
C ASN A 375 14.48 6.03 -10.10
N SER A 376 14.21 6.56 -11.30
CA SER A 376 13.75 7.94 -11.54
C SER A 376 12.75 7.99 -12.70
N GLY A 377 12.01 9.07 -12.77
CA GLY A 377 10.99 9.29 -13.79
C GLY A 377 9.96 10.32 -13.32
N TRP A 378 8.71 10.06 -13.57
CA TRP A 378 7.63 10.94 -13.15
C TRP A 378 6.34 10.16 -12.94
N LEU A 379 5.43 10.69 -12.13
CA LEU A 379 4.04 10.29 -12.11
C LEU A 379 3.29 11.04 -13.19
N GLU A 380 2.39 10.35 -13.87
CA GLU A 380 1.52 10.92 -14.88
C GLU A 380 0.07 10.70 -14.48
N LEU A 381 -0.77 11.74 -14.60
CA LEU A 381 -2.19 11.70 -14.27
C LEU A 381 -3.01 11.16 -15.43
N TYR A 382 -3.87 10.19 -15.13
CA TYR A 382 -4.79 9.55 -16.08
C TYR A 382 -6.22 9.58 -15.58
N GLN A 383 -7.16 9.66 -16.49
CA GLN A 383 -8.58 9.42 -16.23
C GLN A 383 -8.94 7.99 -16.66
N TYR A 384 -9.63 7.26 -15.80
CA TYR A 384 -10.15 5.93 -16.10
C TYR A 384 -11.43 6.02 -16.95
N LYS A 385 -11.45 5.36 -18.11
CA LYS A 385 -12.55 5.27 -19.07
C LYS A 385 -12.75 3.82 -19.48
N PRO A 386 -13.51 3.04 -18.68
CA PRO A 386 -13.63 1.59 -18.85
C PRO A 386 -14.26 1.15 -20.17
N GLU A 387 -15.01 2.01 -20.82
CA GLU A 387 -15.69 1.76 -22.10
C GLU A 387 -14.74 1.78 -23.31
N THR A 388 -13.48 2.19 -23.11
CA THR A 388 -12.51 2.28 -24.20
C THR A 388 -11.52 1.11 -24.15
N GLN A 389 -10.93 0.80 -25.32
CA GLN A 389 -9.84 -0.19 -25.39
C GLN A 389 -8.55 0.27 -24.68
N LYS A 390 -8.40 1.59 -24.49
CA LYS A 390 -7.34 2.23 -23.73
C LYS A 390 -7.97 2.85 -22.46
N PRO A 391 -8.11 2.10 -21.38
CA PRO A 391 -8.95 2.49 -20.25
C PRO A 391 -8.37 3.69 -19.47
N PHE A 392 -7.08 3.95 -19.59
CA PHE A 392 -6.43 5.08 -18.95
C PHE A 392 -6.03 6.11 -20.01
N VAL A 393 -6.70 7.25 -19.99
CA VAL A 393 -6.47 8.38 -20.89
C VAL A 393 -5.71 9.45 -20.13
N LYS A 394 -4.54 9.85 -20.66
CA LYS A 394 -3.71 10.88 -20.05
C LYS A 394 -4.50 12.19 -19.89
N VAL A 395 -4.39 12.81 -18.71
CA VAL A 395 -4.91 14.15 -18.42
C VAL A 395 -3.82 15.17 -18.76
N GLY A 396 -4.21 16.27 -19.39
CA GLY A 396 -3.25 17.26 -19.88
C GLY A 396 -2.76 16.96 -21.29
N ARG A 397 -2.08 17.94 -21.87
CA ARG A 397 -1.54 17.90 -23.25
C ARG A 397 -0.15 17.31 -23.30
#